data_48ebd7777a6075fb15b673f6eff5a28f
#
_entry.id   48ebd7777a6075fb15b673f6eff5a28f
#
_cell.length_a   1.000
_cell.length_b   1.000
_cell.length_c   1.000
_cell.angle_alpha   90.00
_cell.angle_beta   90.00
_cell.angle_gamma   90.00
#
_symmetry.space_group_name_H-M   'P 1'
#
loop_
_entity.id
_entity.type
_entity.pdbx_description
1 polymer ?
#
loop_
_entity_poly.entity_id
_entity_poly.type
_entity_poly.pdbx_seq_one_letter_code
_entity_poly.pdbx_strand_id
1 'polypeptide(L)'
;MTSRAVSAICLSLLLALSGCGDPVRRGVGSGAGGPAPAAPASGTPAPAGPEPTSRPKPEPTPSGPPRPVRSTPPPPPKLRPLPKKLPAGLRRGTGVRAVALTFDDGPSPAWTPQLLDQLRAAHVTATFCVVGVQVKRHPQLVARIVREGHQLCNHSWRHDMDLGRRPLAEVRADLVRTNRAIQAAAPGAKVPFFRQPGGRWTGEEIAVARQLGMKPLHWSVDPQDWARPTPPVITKRVTTTVGPGAVVLMHDGGGNRASTMAACRFLIPDLKRRYGVVRLR
;
A
#
# COMPACT_ATOMS: atom_id res chain seq x y z
N MET A 1 33.86 55.30 -1.27
CA MET A 1 34.05 55.51 -2.70
C MET A 1 33.84 54.15 -3.36
N THR A 2 32.91 53.79 -4.16
CA THR A 2 31.93 54.45 -4.98
C THR A 2 30.72 53.50 -5.18
N SER A 3 29.56 54.07 -5.02
CA SER A 3 28.25 53.52 -5.35
C SER A 3 28.11 53.23 -6.87
N ARG A 4 27.38 52.20 -7.23
CA ARG A 4 26.55 52.18 -8.47
C ARG A 4 25.33 51.29 -8.30
N ALA A 5 24.21 51.94 -8.19
CA ALA A 5 22.86 51.43 -8.46
C ALA A 5 22.57 51.47 -9.95
N VAL A 6 21.80 50.49 -10.46
CA VAL A 6 21.07 50.58 -11.74
C VAL A 6 19.80 49.74 -11.52
N SER A 7 18.77 50.32 -11.32
CA SER A 7 17.52 50.76 -11.97
C SER A 7 16.78 49.68 -12.78
N ALA A 8 15.51 49.58 -12.38
CA ALA A 8 14.38 48.81 -12.91
C ALA A 8 14.04 49.14 -14.38
N ILE A 9 13.45 48.15 -15.06
CA ILE A 9 12.48 48.40 -16.12
C ILE A 9 11.33 47.40 -15.98
N CYS A 10 10.14 47.93 -15.66
CA CYS A 10 8.82 47.30 -15.86
C CYS A 10 8.49 47.23 -17.35
N LEU A 11 7.90 46.14 -17.78
CA LEU A 11 7.08 46.18 -19.01
C LEU A 11 5.85 45.31 -18.80
N SER A 12 4.74 46.00 -18.57
CA SER A 12 3.37 45.49 -18.60
C SER A 12 2.93 45.32 -20.05
N LEU A 13 2.31 44.21 -20.40
CA LEU A 13 1.49 44.14 -21.60
C LEU A 13 0.17 43.43 -21.28
N LEU A 14 -0.88 44.24 -21.16
CA LEU A 14 -2.30 43.84 -21.22
C LEU A 14 -2.69 43.62 -22.68
N LEU A 15 -3.35 42.52 -22.95
CA LEU A 15 -4.26 42.42 -24.09
C LEU A 15 -5.49 41.60 -23.70
N ALA A 16 -6.59 42.30 -23.56
CA ALA A 16 -7.95 41.78 -23.53
C ALA A 16 -8.47 41.66 -24.96
N LEU A 17 -9.18 40.59 -25.27
CA LEU A 17 -10.21 40.63 -26.30
C LEU A 17 -11.31 39.64 -26.01
N SER A 18 -12.49 40.19 -25.94
CA SER A 18 -13.80 39.59 -25.75
C SER A 18 -14.27 38.80 -26.98
N GLY A 19 -15.14 37.82 -26.73
CA GLY A 19 -15.91 37.17 -27.80
C GLY A 19 -17.07 36.38 -27.24
N CYS A 20 -18.26 36.98 -27.22
CA CYS A 20 -19.56 36.38 -26.88
C CYS A 20 -20.04 35.39 -27.94
N GLY A 21 -20.88 34.44 -27.52
CA GLY A 21 -21.73 33.70 -28.46
C GLY A 21 -22.42 32.47 -27.83
N ASP A 22 -23.54 32.67 -27.10
CA ASP A 22 -24.67 31.72 -26.99
C ASP A 22 -25.56 31.89 -28.26
N PRO A 23 -26.56 31.04 -28.59
CA PRO A 23 -27.44 30.27 -27.71
C PRO A 23 -28.01 28.92 -28.24
N VAL A 24 -28.53 28.14 -27.30
CA VAL A 24 -29.79 27.34 -27.29
C VAL A 24 -30.28 26.67 -28.59
N ARG A 25 -30.48 25.34 -28.54
CA ARG A 25 -31.70 24.71 -29.07
C ARG A 25 -32.15 23.52 -28.26
N ARG A 26 -33.39 23.65 -27.75
CA ARG A 26 -34.22 22.54 -27.24
C ARG A 26 -34.61 21.60 -28.39
N GLY A 27 -34.70 20.33 -28.09
CA GLY A 27 -35.35 19.32 -28.90
C GLY A 27 -36.09 18.33 -28.00
N VAL A 28 -37.38 18.57 -27.86
CA VAL A 28 -38.35 17.66 -27.22
C VAL A 28 -38.72 16.59 -28.26
N GLY A 29 -38.70 15.31 -27.87
CA GLY A 29 -39.16 14.22 -28.72
C GLY A 29 -39.65 13.07 -27.87
N SER A 30 -40.92 13.02 -27.58
CA SER A 30 -41.67 11.89 -27.02
C SER A 30 -41.74 10.75 -28.03
N GLY A 31 -41.71 9.49 -27.56
CA GLY A 31 -42.00 8.34 -28.41
C GLY A 31 -42.06 7.07 -27.56
N ALA A 32 -43.29 6.69 -27.26
CA ALA A 32 -43.69 5.49 -26.52
C ALA A 32 -43.50 4.20 -27.33
N GLY A 33 -43.50 3.07 -26.62
CA GLY A 33 -43.93 1.77 -27.14
C GLY A 33 -42.94 0.65 -27.02
N GLY A 34 -42.92 -0.08 -25.86
CA GLY A 34 -42.42 -1.43 -25.79
C GLY A 34 -43.54 -2.42 -25.96
N PRO A 35 -43.33 -3.59 -26.59
CA PRO A 35 -44.26 -4.68 -26.52
C PRO A 35 -43.94 -5.66 -25.41
N ALA A 36 -45.00 -6.18 -24.78
CA ALA A 36 -45.02 -7.19 -23.74
C ALA A 36 -44.59 -8.59 -24.23
N PRO A 37 -44.16 -9.49 -23.35
CA PRO A 37 -43.77 -10.85 -23.72
C PRO A 37 -45.00 -11.76 -23.95
N ALA A 38 -44.93 -12.59 -25.00
CA ALA A 38 -45.92 -13.56 -25.35
C ALA A 38 -45.88 -14.80 -24.45
N ALA A 39 -47.04 -15.34 -24.12
CA ALA A 39 -47.24 -16.57 -23.35
C ALA A 39 -46.89 -17.82 -24.18
N PRO A 40 -46.58 -18.97 -23.53
CA PRO A 40 -46.16 -20.17 -24.21
C PRO A 40 -47.34 -20.96 -24.75
N ALA A 41 -47.17 -21.47 -25.96
CA ALA A 41 -48.11 -22.34 -26.63
C ALA A 41 -48.07 -23.77 -26.05
N SER A 42 -49.29 -24.37 -25.91
CA SER A 42 -49.54 -25.73 -25.49
C SER A 42 -49.05 -26.73 -26.54
N GLY A 43 -48.13 -27.62 -26.16
CA GLY A 43 -47.66 -28.73 -26.99
C GLY A 43 -48.41 -30.00 -26.71
N THR A 44 -48.83 -30.66 -27.78
CA THR A 44 -49.53 -31.93 -27.89
C THR A 44 -48.75 -33.12 -27.33
N PRO A 45 -49.36 -34.15 -26.72
CA PRO A 45 -48.66 -35.33 -26.19
C PRO A 45 -48.18 -36.29 -27.29
N ALA A 46 -46.94 -36.74 -27.14
CA ALA A 46 -46.32 -37.73 -27.98
C ALA A 46 -46.71 -39.17 -27.54
N PRO A 47 -46.70 -40.17 -28.45
CA PRO A 47 -47.16 -41.51 -28.20
C PRO A 47 -46.18 -42.34 -27.35
N ALA A 48 -46.75 -43.31 -26.62
CA ALA A 48 -46.07 -44.26 -25.75
C ALA A 48 -45.07 -45.14 -26.51
N GLY A 49 -43.85 -45.17 -26.02
CA GLY A 49 -42.78 -46.06 -26.46
C GLY A 49 -42.76 -47.36 -25.65
N PRO A 50 -42.12 -48.42 -26.16
CA PRO A 50 -42.25 -49.83 -25.67
C PRO A 50 -41.52 -50.00 -24.29
N GLU A 51 -41.97 -50.97 -23.54
CA GLU A 51 -41.49 -51.39 -22.20
C GLU A 51 -39.98 -51.62 -22.12
N PRO A 52 -39.36 -51.34 -21.01
CA PRO A 52 -37.90 -51.53 -20.82
C PRO A 52 -37.62 -53.02 -20.55
N THR A 53 -36.86 -53.64 -21.44
CA THR A 53 -36.19 -54.93 -21.22
C THR A 53 -35.18 -54.81 -20.08
N SER A 54 -35.18 -55.85 -19.23
CA SER A 54 -34.33 -55.98 -18.03
C SER A 54 -32.86 -55.70 -18.28
N ARG A 55 -32.33 -54.73 -17.52
CA ARG A 55 -30.91 -54.33 -17.48
C ARG A 55 -30.09 -55.44 -16.80
N PRO A 56 -28.99 -55.91 -17.37
CA PRO A 56 -28.10 -56.85 -16.70
C PRO A 56 -27.41 -56.18 -15.50
N LYS A 57 -27.26 -56.95 -14.43
CA LYS A 57 -26.60 -56.54 -13.16
C LYS A 57 -25.15 -56.14 -13.48
N PRO A 58 -24.68 -54.98 -13.02
CA PRO A 58 -23.29 -54.58 -13.25
C PRO A 58 -22.32 -55.50 -12.50
N GLU A 59 -21.31 -55.98 -13.21
CA GLU A 59 -20.17 -56.68 -12.63
C GLU A 59 -19.38 -55.73 -11.71
N PRO A 60 -18.74 -56.25 -10.63
CA PRO A 60 -17.93 -55.42 -9.74
C PRO A 60 -16.71 -54.90 -10.50
N THR A 61 -16.64 -53.58 -10.65
CA THR A 61 -15.50 -52.87 -11.20
C THR A 61 -14.27 -53.13 -10.32
N PRO A 62 -13.09 -53.45 -10.88
CA PRO A 62 -11.87 -53.64 -10.07
C PRO A 62 -11.52 -52.34 -9.34
N SER A 63 -11.26 -52.49 -8.06
CA SER A 63 -10.83 -51.40 -7.18
C SER A 63 -9.60 -50.70 -7.76
N GLY A 64 -9.74 -49.44 -8.11
CA GLY A 64 -8.62 -48.60 -8.55
C GLY A 64 -7.50 -48.49 -7.48
N PRO A 65 -6.31 -48.07 -7.87
CA PRO A 65 -5.19 -47.97 -6.94
C PRO A 65 -5.53 -47.15 -5.72
N PRO A 66 -4.99 -47.49 -4.52
CA PRO A 66 -5.33 -46.83 -3.28
C PRO A 66 -5.04 -45.31 -3.39
N ARG A 67 -6.03 -44.51 -3.05
CA ARG A 67 -5.91 -43.05 -3.00
C ARG A 67 -4.72 -42.65 -2.11
N PRO A 68 -3.81 -41.78 -2.57
CA PRO A 68 -2.69 -41.35 -1.71
C PRO A 68 -3.22 -40.78 -0.41
N VAL A 69 -2.77 -41.34 0.69
CA VAL A 69 -3.07 -40.88 2.05
C VAL A 69 -2.58 -39.44 2.15
N ARG A 70 -3.49 -38.48 2.28
CA ARG A 70 -3.14 -37.09 2.55
C ARG A 70 -2.39 -37.05 3.86
N SER A 71 -1.07 -36.92 3.81
CA SER A 71 -0.28 -36.64 5.00
C SER A 71 -0.81 -35.36 5.65
N THR A 72 -1.18 -35.44 6.93
CA THR A 72 -1.52 -34.26 7.72
C THR A 72 -0.34 -33.30 7.71
N PRO A 73 -0.55 -32.00 7.42
CA PRO A 73 0.53 -31.05 7.46
C PRO A 73 1.15 -31.04 8.87
N PRO A 74 2.48 -30.88 8.98
CA PRO A 74 3.14 -30.81 10.27
C PRO A 74 2.53 -29.67 11.11
N PRO A 75 2.47 -29.83 12.45
CA PRO A 75 1.95 -28.80 13.33
C PRO A 75 2.74 -27.49 13.14
N PRO A 76 2.09 -26.32 13.25
CA PRO A 76 2.76 -25.05 13.08
C PRO A 76 3.92 -24.90 14.10
N PRO A 77 5.04 -24.30 13.71
CA PRO A 77 6.17 -24.12 14.60
C PRO A 77 5.78 -23.29 15.83
N LYS A 78 6.28 -23.67 17.00
CA LYS A 78 6.09 -22.89 18.23
C LYS A 78 6.76 -21.53 18.08
N LEU A 79 6.00 -20.45 18.28
CA LEU A 79 6.50 -19.08 18.22
C LEU A 79 7.37 -18.77 19.44
N ARG A 80 8.52 -18.13 19.22
CA ARG A 80 9.37 -17.62 20.30
C ARG A 80 8.68 -16.50 21.08
N PRO A 81 8.98 -16.28 22.38
CA PRO A 81 8.43 -15.15 23.13
C PRO A 81 8.94 -13.82 22.59
N LEU A 82 8.13 -12.77 22.71
CA LEU A 82 8.59 -11.41 22.44
C LEU A 82 9.44 -10.89 23.59
N PRO A 83 10.48 -10.08 23.30
CA PRO A 83 11.25 -9.42 24.36
C PRO A 83 10.36 -8.41 25.11
N LYS A 84 10.57 -8.30 26.43
CA LYS A 84 9.83 -7.35 27.28
C LYS A 84 10.12 -5.88 26.94
N LYS A 85 11.29 -5.60 26.37
CA LYS A 85 11.71 -4.26 25.91
C LYS A 85 12.12 -4.30 24.44
N LEU A 86 11.94 -3.18 23.74
CA LEU A 86 12.40 -3.09 22.36
C LEU A 86 13.92 -3.30 22.28
N PRO A 87 14.38 -4.16 21.36
CA PRO A 87 15.80 -4.39 21.15
C PRO A 87 16.56 -3.12 20.78
N ALA A 88 17.85 -3.10 21.08
CA ALA A 88 18.74 -2.02 20.66
C ALA A 88 18.95 -2.03 19.12
N GLY A 89 19.43 -0.89 18.59
CA GLY A 89 19.84 -0.76 17.19
C GLY A 89 18.70 -0.52 16.19
N LEU A 90 17.54 -0.16 16.69
CA LEU A 90 16.41 0.32 15.88
C LEU A 90 16.62 1.78 15.50
N ARG A 91 16.48 2.12 14.22
CA ARG A 91 16.53 3.50 13.76
C ARG A 91 15.21 4.19 14.02
N ARG A 92 15.21 5.26 14.83
CA ARG A 92 14.02 6.01 15.24
C ARG A 92 14.04 7.48 14.79
N GLY A 93 15.17 7.92 14.24
CA GLY A 93 15.38 9.30 13.83
C GLY A 93 16.14 9.41 12.52
N THR A 94 16.11 10.60 11.94
CA THR A 94 16.79 10.91 10.68
C THR A 94 18.30 11.15 10.86
N GLY A 95 18.71 11.55 12.06
CA GLY A 95 20.08 11.99 12.35
C GLY A 95 20.35 13.45 11.98
N VAL A 96 19.35 14.17 11.48
CA VAL A 96 19.42 15.62 11.16
C VAL A 96 18.16 16.32 11.67
N ARG A 97 18.08 17.67 11.59
CA ARG A 97 16.90 18.42 12.04
C ARG A 97 15.63 18.07 11.25
N ALA A 98 15.76 17.80 9.95
CA ALA A 98 14.61 17.48 9.09
C ALA A 98 13.96 16.15 9.46
N VAL A 99 12.65 16.07 9.34
CA VAL A 99 11.85 14.87 9.65
C VAL A 99 11.77 13.93 8.46
N ALA A 100 11.44 12.67 8.70
CA ALA A 100 11.10 11.70 7.65
C ALA A 100 9.63 11.28 7.76
N LEU A 101 8.92 11.33 6.63
CA LEU A 101 7.59 10.76 6.48
C LEU A 101 7.72 9.32 6.02
N THR A 102 7.05 8.40 6.70
CA THR A 102 7.06 6.98 6.36
C THR A 102 5.63 6.43 6.32
N PHE A 103 5.35 5.58 5.32
CA PHE A 103 4.03 5.01 5.08
C PHE A 103 4.13 3.50 4.94
N ASP A 104 3.29 2.79 5.68
CA ASP A 104 3.28 1.33 5.77
C ASP A 104 2.07 0.71 5.07
N ASP A 105 2.11 -0.61 4.86
CA ASP A 105 1.04 -1.50 4.36
C ASP A 105 0.72 -1.39 2.86
N GLY A 106 1.22 -0.39 2.17
CA GLY A 106 1.05 -0.24 0.73
C GLY A 106 1.83 -1.27 -0.13
N PRO A 107 1.76 -1.12 -1.46
CA PRO A 107 0.95 -0.14 -2.15
C PRO A 107 -0.54 -0.51 -2.20
N SER A 108 -1.41 0.50 -2.09
CA SER A 108 -2.85 0.37 -2.24
C SER A 108 -3.33 1.15 -3.47
N PRO A 109 -4.11 0.55 -4.38
CA PRO A 109 -4.62 1.27 -5.55
C PRO A 109 -5.55 2.44 -5.19
N ALA A 110 -6.21 2.38 -4.03
CA ALA A 110 -7.08 3.43 -3.56
C ALA A 110 -6.34 4.62 -2.92
N TRP A 111 -5.22 4.38 -2.23
CA TRP A 111 -4.61 5.40 -1.37
C TRP A 111 -3.22 5.84 -1.81
N THR A 112 -2.36 4.90 -2.24
CA THR A 112 -0.99 5.24 -2.65
C THR A 112 -0.93 6.29 -3.76
N PRO A 113 -1.77 6.26 -4.82
CA PRO A 113 -1.77 7.32 -5.84
C PRO A 113 -2.09 8.70 -5.29
N GLN A 114 -3.09 8.81 -4.40
CA GLN A 114 -3.49 10.08 -3.78
C GLN A 114 -2.37 10.66 -2.91
N LEU A 115 -1.67 9.80 -2.17
CA LEU A 115 -0.53 10.20 -1.34
C LEU A 115 0.63 10.69 -2.20
N LEU A 116 0.98 9.97 -3.27
CA LEU A 116 2.03 10.36 -4.20
C LEU A 116 1.75 11.72 -4.84
N ASP A 117 0.48 11.98 -5.21
CA ASP A 117 0.08 13.29 -5.75
C ASP A 117 0.28 14.42 -4.73
N GLN A 118 -0.04 14.19 -3.45
CA GLN A 118 0.19 15.18 -2.38
C GLN A 118 1.68 15.42 -2.13
N LEU A 119 2.49 14.36 -2.10
CA LEU A 119 3.95 14.45 -1.92
C LEU A 119 4.60 15.21 -3.09
N ARG A 120 4.17 14.91 -4.32
CA ARG A 120 4.65 15.60 -5.54
C ARG A 120 4.28 17.08 -5.51
N ALA A 121 3.02 17.43 -5.20
CA ALA A 121 2.56 18.81 -5.09
C ALA A 121 3.34 19.61 -4.04
N ALA A 122 3.75 18.95 -2.97
CA ALA A 122 4.57 19.56 -1.91
C ALA A 122 6.08 19.53 -2.20
N HIS A 123 6.53 18.89 -3.28
CA HIS A 123 7.95 18.63 -3.56
C HIS A 123 8.67 17.96 -2.36
N VAL A 124 8.10 16.88 -1.87
CA VAL A 124 8.57 16.12 -0.70
C VAL A 124 8.76 14.65 -1.09
N THR A 125 9.83 14.05 -0.62
CA THR A 125 10.05 12.61 -0.72
C THR A 125 9.76 11.91 0.60
N ALA A 126 9.30 10.66 0.53
CA ALA A 126 8.95 9.83 1.68
C ALA A 126 9.56 8.42 1.57
N THR A 127 9.39 7.61 2.60
CA THR A 127 9.75 6.18 2.61
C THR A 127 8.47 5.34 2.68
N PHE A 128 8.33 4.37 1.80
CA PHE A 128 7.20 3.44 1.73
C PHE A 128 7.65 2.05 2.17
N CYS A 129 7.16 1.57 3.31
CA CYS A 129 7.37 0.21 3.79
C CYS A 129 6.29 -0.70 3.21
N VAL A 130 6.63 -1.36 2.11
CA VAL A 130 5.67 -2.08 1.27
C VAL A 130 5.53 -3.55 1.64
N VAL A 131 4.29 -4.05 1.63
CA VAL A 131 3.96 -5.44 1.89
C VAL A 131 4.11 -6.26 0.60
N GLY A 132 4.86 -7.36 0.63
CA GLY A 132 5.24 -8.12 -0.55
C GLY A 132 4.08 -8.61 -1.41
N VAL A 133 2.97 -9.06 -0.80
CA VAL A 133 1.77 -9.46 -1.57
C VAL A 133 1.12 -8.28 -2.28
N GLN A 134 1.20 -7.06 -1.73
CA GLN A 134 0.68 -5.86 -2.39
C GLN A 134 1.62 -5.41 -3.51
N VAL A 135 2.94 -5.52 -3.31
CA VAL A 135 3.94 -5.31 -4.36
C VAL A 135 3.65 -6.20 -5.57
N LYS A 136 3.42 -7.51 -5.32
CA LYS A 136 3.11 -8.46 -6.40
C LYS A 136 1.80 -8.13 -7.12
N ARG A 137 0.79 -7.62 -6.41
CA ARG A 137 -0.51 -7.24 -6.98
C ARG A 137 -0.49 -5.93 -7.76
N HIS A 138 0.37 -5.00 -7.33
CA HIS A 138 0.39 -3.62 -7.83
C HIS A 138 1.81 -3.15 -8.17
N PRO A 139 2.58 -3.89 -9.01
CA PRO A 139 3.97 -3.56 -9.32
C PRO A 139 4.14 -2.18 -9.95
N GLN A 140 3.15 -1.72 -10.74
CA GLN A 140 3.14 -0.39 -11.36
C GLN A 140 3.15 0.76 -10.31
N LEU A 141 2.54 0.56 -9.13
CA LEU A 141 2.59 1.54 -8.06
C LEU A 141 3.97 1.60 -7.39
N VAL A 142 4.62 0.45 -7.23
CA VAL A 142 6.00 0.40 -6.73
C VAL A 142 6.96 1.11 -7.70
N ALA A 143 6.81 0.85 -9.00
CA ALA A 143 7.57 1.57 -10.03
C ALA A 143 7.31 3.09 -9.99
N ARG A 144 6.07 3.52 -9.73
CA ARG A 144 5.72 4.93 -9.55
C ARG A 144 6.39 5.53 -8.32
N ILE A 145 6.35 4.85 -7.17
CA ILE A 145 7.02 5.28 -5.93
C ILE A 145 8.51 5.57 -6.21
N VAL A 146 9.20 4.65 -6.89
CA VAL A 146 10.63 4.80 -7.19
C VAL A 146 10.88 5.92 -8.21
N ARG A 147 10.10 5.99 -9.29
CA ARG A 147 10.23 7.01 -10.34
C ARG A 147 10.03 8.43 -9.80
N GLU A 148 9.16 8.61 -8.81
CA GLU A 148 8.93 9.89 -8.15
C GLU A 148 9.96 10.19 -7.04
N GLY A 149 11.03 9.38 -6.91
CA GLY A 149 12.18 9.64 -6.03
C GLY A 149 11.98 9.21 -4.56
N HIS A 150 10.89 8.52 -4.26
CA HIS A 150 10.63 8.00 -2.92
C HIS A 150 11.49 6.76 -2.63
N GLN A 151 11.62 6.42 -1.36
CA GLN A 151 12.40 5.28 -0.91
C GLN A 151 11.51 4.10 -0.57
N LEU A 152 12.00 2.90 -0.85
CA LEU A 152 11.34 1.65 -0.46
C LEU A 152 11.94 1.07 0.82
N CYS A 153 11.10 0.38 1.55
CA CYS A 153 11.39 -0.34 2.77
C CYS A 153 10.60 -1.66 2.73
N ASN A 154 11.19 -2.75 3.18
CA ASN A 154 10.54 -4.04 3.27
C ASN A 154 9.60 -4.08 4.50
N HIS A 155 8.35 -4.54 4.32
CA HIS A 155 7.36 -4.66 5.39
C HIS A 155 6.79 -6.09 5.51
N SER A 156 7.65 -7.10 5.36
CA SER A 156 7.32 -8.52 5.26
C SER A 156 6.47 -8.91 4.04
N TRP A 157 6.34 -10.21 3.82
CA TRP A 157 5.57 -10.71 2.67
C TRP A 157 4.06 -10.52 2.81
N ARG A 158 3.51 -10.78 4.01
CA ARG A 158 2.06 -10.78 4.28
C ARG A 158 1.67 -9.90 5.47
N HIS A 159 2.51 -8.98 5.89
CA HIS A 159 2.30 -8.20 7.11
C HIS A 159 2.19 -9.10 8.35
N ASP A 160 3.12 -10.05 8.51
CA ASP A 160 3.11 -10.98 9.64
C ASP A 160 3.61 -10.29 10.91
N MET A 161 2.69 -10.01 11.82
CA MET A 161 2.97 -9.38 13.13
C MET A 161 3.90 -10.22 14.01
N ASP A 162 3.95 -11.52 13.79
CA ASP A 162 4.77 -12.47 14.55
C ASP A 162 6.01 -12.99 13.79
N LEU A 163 6.33 -12.37 12.65
CA LEU A 163 7.45 -12.80 11.81
C LEU A 163 8.74 -12.97 12.63
N GLY A 164 9.10 -12.00 13.46
CA GLY A 164 10.31 -12.05 14.29
C GLY A 164 10.35 -13.19 15.31
N ARG A 165 9.21 -13.83 15.58
CA ARG A 165 9.08 -14.97 16.49
C ARG A 165 9.19 -16.34 15.79
N ARG A 166 9.18 -16.34 14.46
CA ARG A 166 9.29 -17.56 13.65
C ARG A 166 10.73 -18.07 13.58
N PRO A 167 10.94 -19.30 13.13
CA PRO A 167 12.29 -19.80 12.84
C PRO A 167 13.07 -18.85 11.92
N LEU A 168 14.36 -18.66 12.16
CA LEU A 168 15.18 -17.66 11.43
C LEU A 168 15.21 -17.91 9.92
N ALA A 169 15.12 -19.17 9.50
CA ALA A 169 15.05 -19.53 8.08
C ALA A 169 13.76 -18.97 7.43
N GLU A 170 12.62 -19.00 8.14
CA GLU A 170 11.36 -18.42 7.68
C GLU A 170 11.41 -16.90 7.63
N VAL A 171 11.99 -16.26 8.66
CA VAL A 171 12.22 -14.80 8.67
C VAL A 171 13.04 -14.41 7.45
N ARG A 172 14.17 -15.07 7.21
CA ARG A 172 15.03 -14.80 6.06
C ARG A 172 14.28 -15.01 4.73
N ALA A 173 13.56 -16.12 4.60
CA ALA A 173 12.81 -16.44 3.38
C ALA A 173 11.73 -15.40 3.08
N ASP A 174 11.00 -14.92 4.09
CA ASP A 174 10.00 -13.87 3.98
C ASP A 174 10.61 -12.55 3.46
N LEU A 175 11.67 -12.07 4.11
CA LEU A 175 12.34 -10.82 3.76
C LEU A 175 12.97 -10.89 2.36
N VAL A 176 13.62 -12.02 2.00
CA VAL A 176 14.20 -12.24 0.67
C VAL A 176 13.10 -12.26 -0.40
N ARG A 177 11.99 -12.95 -0.13
CA ARG A 177 10.85 -13.00 -1.05
C ARG A 177 10.27 -11.61 -1.32
N THR A 178 10.12 -10.80 -0.28
CA THR A 178 9.62 -9.43 -0.38
C THR A 178 10.58 -8.56 -1.19
N ASN A 179 11.90 -8.63 -0.91
CA ASN A 179 12.91 -7.89 -1.67
C ASN A 179 12.91 -8.29 -3.15
N ARG A 180 12.78 -9.58 -3.47
CA ARG A 180 12.69 -10.05 -4.87
C ARG A 180 11.46 -9.49 -5.58
N ALA A 181 10.31 -9.44 -4.92
CA ALA A 181 9.11 -8.83 -5.50
C ALA A 181 9.29 -7.33 -5.77
N ILE A 182 9.93 -6.60 -4.84
CA ILE A 182 10.27 -5.18 -5.01
C ILE A 182 11.20 -4.99 -6.21
N GLN A 183 12.26 -5.81 -6.32
CA GLN A 183 13.22 -5.75 -7.44
C GLN A 183 12.56 -6.08 -8.79
N ALA A 184 11.62 -7.03 -8.80
CA ALA A 184 10.86 -7.35 -10.00
C ALA A 184 9.93 -6.20 -10.44
N ALA A 185 9.34 -5.49 -9.48
CA ALA A 185 8.45 -4.35 -9.74
C ALA A 185 9.19 -3.06 -10.13
N ALA A 186 10.41 -2.87 -9.60
CA ALA A 186 11.27 -1.71 -9.86
C ALA A 186 12.73 -2.16 -9.93
N PRO A 187 13.21 -2.61 -11.08
CA PRO A 187 14.59 -3.06 -11.27
C PRO A 187 15.61 -2.00 -10.85
N GLY A 188 16.63 -2.41 -10.09
CA GLY A 188 17.66 -1.51 -9.55
C GLY A 188 17.25 -0.70 -8.31
N ALA A 189 16.00 -0.78 -7.86
CA ALA A 189 15.58 -0.10 -6.64
C ALA A 189 16.30 -0.66 -5.40
N LYS A 190 16.82 0.23 -4.55
CA LYS A 190 17.44 -0.16 -3.28
C LYS A 190 16.36 -0.34 -2.21
N VAL A 191 16.50 -1.37 -1.37
CA VAL A 191 15.66 -1.65 -0.21
C VAL A 191 16.52 -1.55 1.07
N PRO A 192 16.90 -0.33 1.50
CA PRO A 192 17.87 -0.14 2.57
C PRO A 192 17.29 -0.34 3.98
N PHE A 193 15.97 -0.52 4.09
CA PHE A 193 15.30 -0.64 5.37
C PHE A 193 14.34 -1.83 5.40
N PHE A 194 14.18 -2.35 6.61
CA PHE A 194 13.10 -3.26 6.98
C PHE A 194 12.36 -2.68 8.19
N ARG A 195 11.04 -2.73 8.17
CA ARG A 195 10.19 -2.42 9.31
C ARG A 195 9.34 -3.63 9.65
N GLN A 196 9.45 -4.09 10.92
CA GLN A 196 8.64 -5.19 11.41
C GLN A 196 7.19 -4.74 11.56
N PRO A 197 6.22 -5.46 11.01
CA PRO A 197 4.79 -5.21 11.21
C PRO A 197 4.43 -5.06 12.69
N GLY A 198 3.67 -3.99 13.00
CA GLY A 198 3.29 -3.66 14.37
C GLY A 198 4.44 -3.35 15.33
N GLY A 199 5.67 -3.22 14.85
CA GLY A 199 6.83 -2.90 15.69
C GLY A 199 7.20 -3.99 16.69
N ARG A 200 6.80 -5.24 16.49
CA ARG A 200 7.01 -6.39 17.39
C ARG A 200 8.38 -7.03 17.18
N TRP A 201 9.43 -6.25 17.37
CA TRP A 201 10.81 -6.59 17.08
C TRP A 201 11.39 -7.69 17.98
N THR A 202 12.24 -8.55 17.39
CA THR A 202 13.16 -9.42 18.11
C THR A 202 14.60 -9.13 17.71
N GLY A 203 15.55 -9.47 18.59
CA GLY A 203 16.98 -9.25 18.30
C GLY A 203 17.47 -10.06 17.10
N GLU A 204 16.96 -11.27 16.97
CA GLU A 204 17.34 -12.20 15.90
C GLU A 204 16.82 -11.73 14.53
N GLU A 205 15.59 -11.20 14.48
CA GLU A 205 15.04 -10.61 13.26
C GLU A 205 15.86 -9.40 12.80
N ILE A 206 16.27 -8.54 13.73
CA ILE A 206 17.19 -7.43 13.48
C ILE A 206 18.50 -7.93 12.86
N ALA A 207 19.06 -9.01 13.39
CA ALA A 207 20.28 -9.61 12.86
C ALA A 207 20.08 -10.11 11.42
N VAL A 208 18.97 -10.80 11.14
CA VAL A 208 18.62 -11.27 9.79
C VAL A 208 18.46 -10.10 8.83
N ALA A 209 17.74 -9.04 9.21
CA ALA A 209 17.56 -7.86 8.38
C ALA A 209 18.91 -7.22 8.02
N ARG A 210 19.82 -7.08 8.99
CA ARG A 210 21.17 -6.54 8.78
C ARG A 210 22.03 -7.41 7.87
N GLN A 211 21.98 -8.72 8.02
CA GLN A 211 22.67 -9.66 7.12
C GLN A 211 22.18 -9.56 5.66
N LEU A 212 20.94 -9.11 5.45
CA LEU A 212 20.35 -8.83 4.14
C LEU A 212 20.61 -7.38 3.67
N GLY A 213 21.46 -6.63 4.38
CA GLY A 213 21.80 -5.24 4.03
C GLY A 213 20.75 -4.21 4.40
N MET A 214 19.73 -4.57 5.18
CA MET A 214 18.66 -3.67 5.59
C MET A 214 18.86 -3.15 7.01
N LYS A 215 18.66 -1.84 7.20
CA LYS A 215 18.65 -1.19 8.52
C LYS A 215 17.26 -1.38 9.15
N PRO A 216 17.15 -1.83 10.43
CA PRO A 216 15.87 -1.91 11.12
C PRO A 216 15.29 -0.51 11.35
N LEU A 217 14.14 -0.22 10.74
CA LEU A 217 13.48 1.10 10.79
C LEU A 217 12.29 1.05 11.74
N HIS A 218 12.36 1.83 12.80
CA HIS A 218 11.25 2.08 13.72
C HIS A 218 10.74 3.52 13.51
N TRP A 219 10.04 4.08 14.49
CA TRP A 219 9.51 5.43 14.47
C TRP A 219 9.68 6.12 15.82
N SER A 220 9.54 7.43 15.83
CA SER A 220 9.47 8.25 17.04
C SER A 220 8.12 8.94 17.21
N VAL A 221 7.32 9.02 16.14
CA VAL A 221 5.96 9.60 16.15
C VAL A 221 4.99 8.59 15.54
N ASP A 222 3.96 8.21 16.31
CA ASP A 222 2.85 7.35 15.88
C ASP A 222 1.52 8.05 16.17
N PRO A 223 0.84 8.60 15.15
CA PRO A 223 -0.47 9.20 15.32
C PRO A 223 -1.60 8.18 15.46
N GLN A 224 -1.30 6.88 15.37
CA GLN A 224 -2.28 5.79 15.37
C GLN A 224 -3.36 5.96 14.28
N ASP A 225 -2.96 6.39 13.09
CA ASP A 225 -3.87 6.56 11.94
C ASP A 225 -4.46 5.23 11.47
N TRP A 226 -3.75 4.12 11.75
CA TRP A 226 -4.22 2.76 11.53
C TRP A 226 -5.52 2.43 12.28
N ALA A 227 -5.78 3.07 13.44
CA ALA A 227 -7.03 2.97 14.19
C ALA A 227 -8.17 3.82 13.60
N ARG A 228 -7.94 4.52 12.49
CA ARG A 228 -8.91 5.33 11.73
C ARG A 228 -9.57 6.46 12.52
N PRO A 229 -8.84 7.22 13.34
CA PRO A 229 -9.41 8.40 13.97
C PRO A 229 -9.73 9.48 12.92
N THR A 230 -10.41 10.53 13.33
CA THR A 230 -10.72 11.65 12.42
C THR A 230 -9.44 12.40 12.00
N PRO A 231 -9.44 13.08 10.83
CA PRO A 231 -8.26 13.81 10.36
C PRO A 231 -7.70 14.83 11.36
N PRO A 232 -8.52 15.62 12.09
CA PRO A 232 -8.01 16.52 13.12
C PRO A 232 -7.27 15.82 14.26
N VAL A 233 -7.72 14.61 14.65
CA VAL A 233 -7.05 13.81 15.70
C VAL A 233 -5.69 13.33 15.23
N ILE A 234 -5.57 12.82 14.00
CA ILE A 234 -4.29 12.44 13.40
C ILE A 234 -3.36 13.66 13.37
N THR A 235 -3.85 14.78 12.84
CA THR A 235 -3.09 16.03 12.75
C THR A 235 -2.59 16.49 14.11
N LYS A 236 -3.47 16.55 15.11
CA LYS A 236 -3.10 16.94 16.47
C LYS A 236 -2.00 16.03 17.04
N ARG A 237 -2.16 14.70 16.94
CA ARG A 237 -1.19 13.74 17.47
C ARG A 237 0.20 13.94 16.84
N VAL A 238 0.28 14.16 15.51
CA VAL A 238 1.56 14.44 14.86
C VAL A 238 2.12 15.78 15.33
N THR A 239 1.35 16.87 15.25
CA THR A 239 1.85 18.22 15.49
C THR A 239 2.27 18.47 16.95
N THR A 240 1.71 17.73 17.90
CA THR A 240 2.06 17.82 19.33
C THR A 240 3.24 16.95 19.74
N THR A 241 3.58 15.90 18.96
CA THR A 241 4.64 14.95 19.32
C THR A 241 5.87 15.03 18.44
N VAL A 242 5.73 15.59 17.22
CA VAL A 242 6.83 15.70 16.27
C VAL A 242 7.87 16.71 16.75
N GLY A 243 9.15 16.30 16.68
CA GLY A 243 10.30 17.16 16.93
C GLY A 243 11.34 17.04 15.83
N PRO A 244 12.44 17.83 15.95
CA PRO A 244 13.56 17.72 15.01
C PRO A 244 14.06 16.30 14.87
N GLY A 245 14.27 15.86 13.64
CA GLY A 245 14.79 14.54 13.33
C GLY A 245 13.80 13.38 13.48
N ALA A 246 12.53 13.65 13.70
CA ALA A 246 11.53 12.60 13.90
C ALA A 246 11.34 11.72 12.65
N VAL A 247 11.07 10.43 12.87
CA VAL A 247 10.51 9.52 11.90
C VAL A 247 9.02 9.35 12.22
N VAL A 248 8.16 9.82 11.31
CA VAL A 248 6.71 9.79 11.47
C VAL A 248 6.15 8.55 10.79
N LEU A 249 5.45 7.71 11.55
CA LEU A 249 4.71 6.56 11.04
C LEU A 249 3.33 7.00 10.58
N MET A 250 2.94 6.62 9.40
CA MET A 250 1.57 6.67 8.87
C MET A 250 1.35 5.46 7.94
N HIS A 251 0.17 5.35 7.33
CA HIS A 251 -0.16 4.20 6.50
C HIS A 251 -0.82 4.63 5.19
N ASP A 252 -0.43 3.96 4.07
CA ASP A 252 -1.07 4.11 2.76
C ASP A 252 -1.75 2.82 2.28
N GLY A 253 -1.80 1.80 3.16
CA GLY A 253 -2.44 0.51 2.94
C GLY A 253 -3.12 -0.05 4.18
N GLY A 254 -3.46 -1.36 4.17
CA GLY A 254 -4.02 -2.06 5.33
C GLY A 254 -5.45 -1.64 5.71
N GLY A 255 -6.22 -1.05 4.79
CA GLY A 255 -7.63 -0.68 5.00
C GLY A 255 -8.02 0.69 4.50
N ASN A 256 -9.08 1.27 5.07
CA ASN A 256 -9.52 2.62 4.71
C ASN A 256 -8.56 3.67 5.31
N ARG A 257 -7.97 4.52 4.45
CA ARG A 257 -7.02 5.58 4.81
C ARG A 257 -7.49 6.98 4.43
N ALA A 258 -8.80 7.17 4.24
CA ALA A 258 -9.37 8.47 3.91
C ALA A 258 -8.98 9.56 4.93
N SER A 259 -9.04 9.23 6.24
CA SER A 259 -8.61 10.14 7.30
C SER A 259 -7.12 10.46 7.25
N THR A 260 -6.28 9.46 6.95
CA THR A 260 -4.84 9.66 6.77
C THR A 260 -4.57 10.58 5.58
N MET A 261 -5.21 10.34 4.42
CA MET A 261 -5.06 11.19 3.24
C MET A 261 -5.51 12.63 3.50
N ALA A 262 -6.63 12.81 4.22
CA ALA A 262 -7.11 14.14 4.59
C ALA A 262 -6.14 14.86 5.55
N ALA A 263 -5.59 14.17 6.55
CA ALA A 263 -4.59 14.72 7.47
C ALA A 263 -3.28 15.09 6.74
N CYS A 264 -2.82 14.26 5.79
CA CYS A 264 -1.61 14.48 5.02
C CYS A 264 -1.63 15.77 4.20
N ARG A 265 -2.80 16.22 3.71
CA ARG A 265 -2.94 17.51 3.00
C ARG A 265 -2.45 18.69 3.83
N PHE A 266 -2.62 18.64 5.13
CA PHE A 266 -2.12 19.64 6.07
C PHE A 266 -0.70 19.30 6.56
N LEU A 267 -0.48 18.06 6.98
CA LEU A 267 0.76 17.65 7.65
C LEU A 267 1.99 17.75 6.73
N ILE A 268 1.88 17.37 5.46
CA ILE A 268 3.04 17.36 4.55
C ILE A 268 3.61 18.78 4.38
N PRO A 269 2.82 19.82 4.00
CA PRO A 269 3.34 21.18 3.89
C PRO A 269 3.76 21.79 5.24
N ASP A 270 3.04 21.47 6.33
CA ASP A 270 3.38 21.97 7.67
C ASP A 270 4.74 21.45 8.16
N LEU A 271 4.95 20.15 8.07
CA LEU A 271 6.22 19.52 8.47
C LEU A 271 7.39 19.98 7.60
N LYS A 272 7.16 20.14 6.29
CA LYS A 272 8.17 20.71 5.38
C LYS A 272 8.59 22.12 5.81
N ARG A 273 7.62 22.98 6.14
CA ARG A 273 7.87 24.37 6.56
C ARG A 273 8.62 24.43 7.91
N ARG A 274 8.21 23.61 8.90
CA ARG A 274 8.73 23.67 10.28
C ARG A 274 10.10 23.02 10.42
N TYR A 275 10.36 21.94 9.75
CA TYR A 275 11.53 21.08 9.96
C TYR A 275 12.33 20.79 8.68
N GLY A 276 11.71 20.92 7.51
CA GLY A 276 12.14 20.25 6.30
C GLY A 276 11.77 18.76 6.33
N VAL A 277 11.66 18.14 5.16
CA VAL A 277 11.42 16.68 5.04
C VAL A 277 12.53 16.06 4.22
N VAL A 278 13.09 14.97 4.71
CA VAL A 278 14.19 14.25 4.03
C VAL A 278 13.87 12.79 3.80
N ARG A 279 14.47 12.26 2.76
CA ARG A 279 14.58 10.82 2.57
C ARG A 279 15.58 10.23 3.57
N LEU A 280 15.24 9.11 4.20
CA LEU A 280 16.14 8.40 5.12
C LEU A 280 17.41 7.93 4.40
N ARG A 281 18.56 7.93 5.10
CA ARG A 281 19.85 7.50 4.56
C ARG A 281 20.43 6.33 5.35
#